data_7615e5a981f65e4688c813dfecb8a9fb
#
_entry.id   7615e5a981f65e4688c813dfecb8a9fb
#
_cell.length_a   1.000
_cell.length_b   1.000
_cell.length_c   1.000
_cell.angle_alpha   90.00
_cell.angle_beta   90.00
_cell.angle_gamma   90.00
#
_symmetry.space_group_name_H-M   'P 1'
#
loop_
_entity.id
_entity.type
_entity.pdbx_description
1 polymer ?
#
loop_
_entity_poly.entity_id
_entity_poly.type
_entity_poly.pdbx_seq_one_letter_code
_entity_poly.pdbx_strand_id
1 'polypeptide(L)'
;MRIGSGVRVTVPASTANLGSGFDSLGLALGLYDEVEVRVAPVGEIRVRVEGQGAGRVPTDERHLVVRAVLSALSSCGVTGLGLDLVCRNRIPHARGLGSSAAAAVAGVAAGFALADRELDDGVLQLAAEFEGHADNAAASVYGGIVIAWQDGKDYQAIRLEPHEELAPLVFVPDTESETKTTRGLLPEQVPLSDAAFAAGRSALAVYALTTDPWLLLPGTADRLHQEYRRPAFPATMALVDSLRGAGIPAMVSGAGPTVIAFPRGGHLPDEADLSGFTPMALPIDQGGVVVEPIGGSDEPV
;
A
#
# COMPACT_ATOMS: atom_id res chain seq x y z
N MET A 1 11.99 -20.63 19.46
CA MET A 1 10.82 -19.77 19.79
C MET A 1 10.02 -20.42 20.92
N ARG A 2 9.50 -19.63 21.85
CA ARG A 2 8.64 -20.15 22.94
C ARG A 2 7.18 -19.93 22.58
N ILE A 3 6.30 -20.89 22.92
CA ILE A 3 4.85 -20.70 22.80
C ILE A 3 4.44 -19.47 23.62
N GLY A 4 3.60 -18.61 23.05
CA GLY A 4 3.17 -17.34 23.64
C GLY A 4 4.10 -16.14 23.38
N SER A 5 5.37 -16.34 22.95
CA SER A 5 6.17 -15.21 22.47
C SER A 5 5.57 -14.66 21.18
N GLY A 6 5.71 -13.36 20.96
CA GLY A 6 5.10 -12.75 19.79
C GLY A 6 5.66 -11.38 19.47
N VAL A 7 5.14 -10.82 18.41
CA VAL A 7 5.45 -9.48 17.91
C VAL A 7 4.19 -8.74 17.53
N ARG A 8 4.23 -7.41 17.65
CA ARG A 8 3.25 -6.48 17.09
C ARG A 8 3.89 -5.77 15.92
N VAL A 9 3.19 -5.75 14.80
CA VAL A 9 3.60 -5.03 13.60
C VAL A 9 2.60 -3.93 13.32
N THR A 10 3.11 -2.71 13.17
CA THR A 10 2.34 -1.56 12.69
C THR A 10 2.81 -1.24 11.28
N VAL A 11 1.90 -1.17 10.33
CA VAL A 11 2.21 -0.99 8.91
C VAL A 11 1.35 0.12 8.32
N PRO A 12 1.94 1.10 7.58
CA PRO A 12 1.18 2.17 6.96
C PRO A 12 0.44 1.72 5.70
N ALA A 13 -0.66 2.41 5.42
CA ALA A 13 -1.31 2.41 4.11
C ALA A 13 -0.36 2.96 3.04
N SER A 14 -0.66 2.69 1.79
CA SER A 14 0.11 3.22 0.68
C SER A 14 -0.77 3.57 -0.51
N THR A 15 -0.31 4.52 -1.29
CA THR A 15 -0.82 4.81 -2.63
C THR A 15 0.28 4.55 -3.64
N ALA A 16 -0.06 4.05 -4.79
CA ALA A 16 0.88 3.70 -5.84
C ALA A 16 0.54 4.40 -7.15
N ASN A 17 1.42 4.30 -8.12
CA ASN A 17 1.35 4.90 -9.45
C ASN A 17 1.50 6.42 -9.47
N LEU A 18 0.90 7.15 -8.55
CA LEU A 18 0.95 8.62 -8.46
C LEU A 18 0.76 9.31 -9.83
N GLY A 19 -0.21 8.83 -10.61
CA GLY A 19 -0.46 9.23 -11.99
C GLY A 19 0.53 8.60 -12.96
N SER A 20 1.57 9.30 -13.35
CA SER A 20 2.53 8.88 -14.39
C SER A 20 3.52 7.78 -13.99
N GLY A 21 3.67 7.50 -12.70
CA GLY A 21 4.64 6.52 -12.17
C GLY A 21 4.09 5.10 -12.08
N PHE A 22 3.36 4.66 -13.11
CA PHE A 22 2.73 3.34 -13.18
C PHE A 22 3.70 2.21 -12.84
N ASP A 23 3.31 1.34 -11.88
CA ASP A 23 4.08 0.21 -11.34
C ASP A 23 5.50 0.58 -10.81
N SER A 24 5.74 1.88 -10.53
CA SER A 24 7.07 2.36 -10.09
C SER A 24 7.02 3.29 -8.88
N LEU A 25 6.06 4.21 -8.82
CA LEU A 25 6.01 5.18 -7.73
C LEU A 25 5.04 4.74 -6.64
N GLY A 26 5.49 4.82 -5.39
CA GLY A 26 4.68 4.61 -4.20
C GLY A 26 4.86 5.73 -3.19
N LEU A 27 3.84 5.92 -2.33
CA LEU A 27 3.85 6.88 -1.24
C LEU A 27 3.17 6.26 -0.03
N ALA A 28 3.82 6.28 1.11
CA ALA A 28 3.26 5.81 2.38
C ALA A 28 2.33 6.87 3.01
N LEU A 29 1.24 6.41 3.60
CA LEU A 29 0.20 7.27 4.17
C LEU A 29 -0.04 6.92 5.65
N GLY A 30 -0.20 7.94 6.48
CA GLY A 30 -0.40 7.82 7.93
C GLY A 30 -1.78 7.27 8.34
N LEU A 31 -2.12 6.12 7.82
CA LEU A 31 -3.25 5.29 8.23
C LEU A 31 -2.71 3.87 8.38
N TYR A 32 -2.90 3.24 9.53
CA TYR A 32 -2.15 2.04 9.90
C TYR A 32 -3.06 0.85 10.18
N ASP A 33 -2.64 -0.33 9.70
CA ASP A 33 -3.07 -1.61 10.24
C ASP A 33 -2.09 -2.08 11.31
N GLU A 34 -2.61 -2.79 12.30
CA GLU A 34 -1.83 -3.41 13.39
C GLU A 34 -2.08 -4.91 13.38
N VAL A 35 -1.00 -5.68 13.43
CA VAL A 35 -1.05 -7.15 13.48
C VAL A 35 -0.24 -7.65 14.66
N GLU A 36 -0.88 -8.36 15.58
CA GLU A 36 -0.18 -9.14 16.60
C GLU A 36 -0.06 -10.59 16.12
N VAL A 37 1.14 -11.15 16.20
CA VAL A 37 1.43 -12.54 15.87
C VAL A 37 2.09 -13.21 17.04
N ARG A 38 1.51 -14.29 17.54
CA ARG A 38 2.05 -15.11 18.63
C ARG A 38 2.30 -16.53 18.16
N VAL A 39 3.36 -17.13 18.69
CA VAL A 39 3.66 -18.54 18.49
C VAL A 39 2.64 -19.39 19.26
N ALA A 40 1.96 -20.29 18.56
CA ALA A 40 0.99 -21.25 19.10
C ALA A 40 1.51 -22.69 18.99
N PRO A 41 0.84 -23.67 19.61
CA PRO A 41 1.16 -25.08 19.44
C PRO A 41 1.14 -25.51 17.96
N VAL A 42 2.00 -26.45 17.62
CA VAL A 42 2.12 -27.00 16.25
C VAL A 42 0.75 -27.43 15.72
N GLY A 43 0.43 -26.98 14.50
CA GLY A 43 -0.83 -27.31 13.82
C GLY A 43 -2.01 -26.41 14.22
N GLU A 44 -1.84 -25.47 15.13
CA GLU A 44 -2.89 -24.51 15.47
C GLU A 44 -2.73 -23.21 14.69
N ILE A 45 -3.75 -22.82 13.94
CA ILE A 45 -3.85 -21.51 13.30
C ILE A 45 -5.14 -20.84 13.79
N ARG A 46 -5.00 -19.71 14.46
CA ARG A 46 -6.10 -18.88 14.92
C ARG A 46 -5.94 -17.47 14.36
N VAL A 47 -7.00 -16.91 13.78
CA VAL A 47 -7.00 -15.55 13.26
C VAL A 47 -8.25 -14.82 13.74
N ARG A 48 -8.05 -13.70 14.42
CA ARG A 48 -9.10 -12.76 14.77
C ARG A 48 -8.90 -11.47 13.97
N VAL A 49 -9.95 -11.02 13.29
CA VAL A 49 -9.93 -9.80 12.49
C VAL A 49 -10.92 -8.80 13.07
N GLU A 50 -10.46 -7.59 13.32
CA GLU A 50 -11.21 -6.45 13.82
C GLU A 50 -11.14 -5.31 12.79
N GLY A 51 -12.23 -4.56 12.60
CA GLY A 51 -12.29 -3.46 11.64
C GLY A 51 -12.52 -3.91 10.20
N GLN A 52 -11.71 -3.42 9.25
CA GLN A 52 -11.89 -3.71 7.84
C GLN A 52 -11.68 -5.21 7.54
N GLY A 53 -12.58 -5.80 6.74
CA GLY A 53 -12.53 -7.22 6.39
C GLY A 53 -13.07 -8.17 7.45
N ALA A 54 -13.44 -7.72 8.66
CA ALA A 54 -14.03 -8.58 9.68
C ALA A 54 -15.26 -9.34 9.13
N GLY A 55 -15.26 -10.67 9.30
CA GLY A 55 -16.31 -11.57 8.79
C GLY A 55 -16.29 -11.80 7.26
N ARG A 56 -15.34 -11.20 6.53
CA ARG A 56 -15.24 -11.35 5.06
C ARG A 56 -13.95 -12.03 4.59
N VAL A 57 -12.86 -11.88 5.33
CA VAL A 57 -11.60 -12.55 5.00
C VAL A 57 -11.50 -13.91 5.69
N PRO A 58 -10.72 -14.88 5.14
CA PRO A 58 -10.45 -16.15 5.80
C PRO A 58 -9.89 -15.98 7.21
N THR A 59 -10.20 -16.89 8.14
CA THR A 59 -9.67 -16.92 9.50
C THR A 59 -8.85 -18.19 9.80
N ASP A 60 -8.29 -18.78 8.76
CA ASP A 60 -7.49 -20.00 8.75
C ASP A 60 -6.15 -19.78 8.00
N GLU A 61 -5.46 -20.87 7.61
CA GLU A 61 -4.20 -20.82 6.88
C GLU A 61 -4.26 -20.10 5.52
N ARG A 62 -5.46 -19.85 4.97
CA ARG A 62 -5.66 -19.10 3.74
C ARG A 62 -5.57 -17.59 3.94
N HIS A 63 -5.58 -17.12 5.21
CA HIS A 63 -5.45 -15.68 5.50
C HIS A 63 -4.10 -15.16 5.00
N LEU A 64 -4.11 -14.01 4.32
CA LEU A 64 -2.91 -13.45 3.67
C LEU A 64 -1.76 -13.26 4.65
N VAL A 65 -2.02 -12.68 5.82
CA VAL A 65 -1.00 -12.46 6.85
C VAL A 65 -0.41 -13.78 7.32
N VAL A 66 -1.22 -14.83 7.55
CA VAL A 66 -0.73 -16.17 7.92
C VAL A 66 0.23 -16.72 6.88
N ARG A 67 -0.18 -16.65 5.60
CA ARG A 67 0.66 -17.10 4.48
C ARG A 67 1.98 -16.35 4.42
N ALA A 68 1.95 -15.04 4.62
CA ALA A 68 3.13 -14.19 4.62
C ALA A 68 4.07 -14.51 5.79
N VAL A 69 3.53 -14.68 7.01
CA VAL A 69 4.32 -15.13 8.20
C VAL A 69 4.98 -16.47 7.93
N LEU A 70 4.22 -17.46 7.45
CA LEU A 70 4.74 -18.80 7.19
C LEU A 70 5.79 -18.82 6.07
N SER A 71 5.62 -18.02 5.02
CA SER A 71 6.61 -17.85 3.96
C SER A 71 7.92 -17.26 4.49
N ALA A 72 7.84 -16.22 5.31
CA ALA A 72 8.99 -15.59 5.93
C ALA A 72 9.73 -16.53 6.90
N LEU A 73 8.99 -17.25 7.76
CA LEU A 73 9.58 -18.26 8.65
C LEU A 73 10.27 -19.36 7.86
N SER A 74 9.64 -19.86 6.77
CA SER A 74 10.21 -20.89 5.90
C SER A 74 11.50 -20.43 5.23
N SER A 75 11.57 -19.18 4.78
CA SER A 75 12.80 -18.59 4.20
C SER A 75 13.95 -18.52 5.21
N CYS A 76 13.63 -18.46 6.51
CA CYS A 76 14.58 -18.53 7.61
C CYS A 76 14.86 -19.98 8.11
N GLY A 77 14.36 -21.01 7.42
CA GLY A 77 14.51 -22.41 7.81
C GLY A 77 13.64 -22.84 9.00
N VAL A 78 12.66 -22.04 9.38
CA VAL A 78 11.73 -22.31 10.49
C VAL A 78 10.42 -22.85 9.93
N THR A 79 10.02 -24.06 10.37
CA THR A 79 8.78 -24.72 9.95
C THR A 79 8.07 -25.37 11.14
N GLY A 80 6.81 -25.73 10.96
CA GLY A 80 6.07 -26.51 11.95
C GLY A 80 5.61 -25.71 13.17
N LEU A 81 5.45 -24.41 13.07
CA LEU A 81 4.86 -23.58 14.13
C LEU A 81 3.36 -23.41 13.94
N GLY A 82 2.64 -23.33 15.05
CA GLY A 82 1.29 -22.76 15.09
C GLY A 82 1.35 -21.24 15.27
N LEU A 83 0.27 -20.57 14.89
CA LEU A 83 0.18 -19.10 14.95
C LEU A 83 -1.17 -18.68 15.53
N ASP A 84 -1.14 -17.66 16.39
CA ASP A 84 -2.31 -16.94 16.88
C ASP A 84 -2.19 -15.47 16.49
N LEU A 85 -3.10 -14.98 15.64
CA LEU A 85 -3.08 -13.65 15.06
C LEU A 85 -4.26 -12.82 15.49
N VAL A 86 -3.98 -11.54 15.77
CA VAL A 86 -5.00 -10.50 15.89
C VAL A 86 -4.67 -9.40 14.90
N CYS A 87 -5.55 -9.22 13.90
CA CYS A 87 -5.43 -8.17 12.90
C CYS A 87 -6.44 -7.05 13.22
N ARG A 88 -5.95 -5.83 13.47
CA ARG A 88 -6.76 -4.62 13.65
C ARG A 88 -6.61 -3.75 12.41
N ASN A 89 -7.54 -3.92 11.48
CA ASN A 89 -7.46 -3.32 10.17
C ASN A 89 -8.24 -2.00 10.13
N ARG A 90 -7.55 -0.91 9.80
CA ARG A 90 -8.13 0.42 9.57
C ARG A 90 -8.05 0.83 8.10
N ILE A 91 -7.12 0.25 7.34
CA ILE A 91 -6.93 0.54 5.92
C ILE A 91 -8.10 -0.05 5.14
N PRO A 92 -8.89 0.76 4.40
CA PRO A 92 -10.01 0.29 3.62
C PRO A 92 -9.62 -0.79 2.60
N HIS A 93 -10.27 -1.95 2.66
CA HIS A 93 -9.99 -3.06 1.75
C HIS A 93 -10.51 -2.77 0.34
N ALA A 94 -9.77 -3.23 -0.67
CA ALA A 94 -10.16 -3.14 -2.10
C ALA A 94 -10.51 -1.72 -2.56
N ARG A 95 -9.79 -0.70 -2.07
CA ARG A 95 -10.02 0.71 -2.39
C ARG A 95 -8.79 1.48 -2.88
N GLY A 96 -7.71 0.77 -3.22
CA GLY A 96 -6.50 1.40 -3.77
C GLY A 96 -5.61 2.10 -2.71
N LEU A 97 -5.74 1.70 -1.43
CA LEU A 97 -4.90 2.20 -0.33
C LEU A 97 -3.89 1.17 0.18
N GLY A 98 -3.52 0.20 -0.63
CA GLY A 98 -2.43 -0.74 -0.35
C GLY A 98 -2.71 -1.75 0.78
N SER A 99 -4.00 -2.01 1.15
CA SER A 99 -4.31 -2.92 2.28
C SER A 99 -3.75 -4.34 2.09
N SER A 100 -3.72 -4.87 0.86
CA SER A 100 -3.15 -6.20 0.59
C SER A 100 -1.63 -6.19 0.77
N ALA A 101 -0.95 -5.18 0.24
CA ALA A 101 0.50 -4.99 0.41
C ALA A 101 0.86 -4.78 1.88
N ALA A 102 0.10 -3.96 2.62
CA ALA A 102 0.26 -3.78 4.05
C ALA A 102 0.14 -5.11 4.82
N ALA A 103 -0.87 -5.94 4.48
CA ALA A 103 -1.05 -7.26 5.10
C ALA A 103 0.11 -8.21 4.78
N ALA A 104 0.63 -8.21 3.54
CA ALA A 104 1.79 -9.01 3.15
C ALA A 104 3.06 -8.53 3.89
N VAL A 105 3.32 -7.22 3.91
CA VAL A 105 4.45 -6.61 4.63
C VAL A 105 4.39 -6.92 6.11
N ALA A 106 3.21 -6.75 6.75
CA ALA A 106 3.04 -7.06 8.18
C ALA A 106 3.35 -8.52 8.48
N GLY A 107 2.87 -9.45 7.64
CA GLY A 107 3.13 -10.87 7.82
C GLY A 107 4.60 -11.25 7.64
N VAL A 108 5.25 -10.73 6.59
CA VAL A 108 6.68 -10.99 6.34
C VAL A 108 7.54 -10.42 7.47
N ALA A 109 7.31 -9.17 7.86
CA ALA A 109 8.05 -8.52 8.94
C ALA A 109 7.88 -9.27 10.28
N ALA A 110 6.64 -9.71 10.60
CA ALA A 110 6.40 -10.54 11.76
C ALA A 110 7.16 -11.87 11.71
N GLY A 111 7.16 -12.54 10.57
CA GLY A 111 7.88 -13.81 10.39
C GLY A 111 9.39 -13.66 10.56
N PHE A 112 10.01 -12.61 10.00
CA PHE A 112 11.43 -12.32 10.18
C PHE A 112 11.75 -12.04 11.65
N ALA A 113 10.97 -11.16 12.30
CA ALA A 113 11.18 -10.83 13.70
C ALA A 113 11.00 -12.05 14.64
N LEU A 114 10.01 -12.92 14.37
CA LEU A 114 9.86 -14.18 15.10
C LEU A 114 11.04 -15.13 14.88
N ALA A 115 11.67 -15.12 13.68
CA ALA A 115 12.88 -15.88 13.38
C ALA A 115 14.17 -15.23 13.89
N ASP A 116 14.07 -14.12 14.64
CA ASP A 116 15.22 -13.34 15.12
C ASP A 116 16.12 -12.84 13.98
N ARG A 117 15.51 -12.52 12.85
CA ARG A 117 16.13 -11.93 11.68
C ARG A 117 15.81 -10.44 11.60
N GLU A 118 16.81 -9.64 11.32
CA GLU A 118 16.64 -8.21 11.04
C GLU A 118 15.74 -7.96 9.83
N LEU A 119 15.04 -6.83 9.84
CA LEU A 119 14.25 -6.39 8.69
C LEU A 119 15.20 -5.81 7.64
N ASP A 120 15.37 -6.51 6.56
CA ASP A 120 16.19 -6.13 5.40
C ASP A 120 15.34 -6.09 4.11
N ASP A 121 15.97 -5.92 2.96
CA ASP A 121 15.31 -5.92 1.65
C ASP A 121 14.55 -7.23 1.34
N GLY A 122 14.80 -8.30 2.10
CA GLY A 122 14.02 -9.53 2.02
C GLY A 122 12.55 -9.35 2.40
N VAL A 123 12.22 -8.32 3.21
CA VAL A 123 10.81 -7.98 3.51
C VAL A 123 10.13 -7.49 2.26
N LEU A 124 10.75 -6.57 1.51
CA LEU A 124 10.23 -6.08 0.23
C LEU A 124 10.09 -7.23 -0.76
N GLN A 125 11.15 -8.03 -0.93
CA GLN A 125 11.17 -9.14 -1.88
C GLN A 125 9.98 -10.08 -1.67
N LEU A 126 9.83 -10.62 -0.46
CA LEU A 126 8.75 -11.58 -0.16
C LEU A 126 7.36 -10.93 -0.21
N ALA A 127 7.20 -9.69 0.26
CA ALA A 127 5.90 -9.00 0.21
C ALA A 127 5.48 -8.71 -1.24
N ALA A 128 6.41 -8.26 -2.09
CA ALA A 128 6.15 -7.99 -3.49
C ALA A 128 5.81 -9.27 -4.30
N GLU A 129 6.35 -10.44 -3.93
CA GLU A 129 5.98 -11.71 -4.55
C GLU A 129 4.50 -12.07 -4.34
N PHE A 130 3.88 -11.65 -3.22
CA PHE A 130 2.43 -11.83 -2.99
C PHE A 130 1.57 -10.93 -3.88
N GLU A 131 2.06 -9.73 -4.19
CA GLU A 131 1.33 -8.71 -4.94
C GLU A 131 1.59 -8.77 -6.46
N GLY A 132 2.78 -9.22 -6.86
CA GLY A 132 3.25 -9.19 -8.25
C GLY A 132 3.79 -7.83 -8.70
N HIS A 133 3.91 -6.87 -7.79
CA HIS A 133 4.50 -5.54 -7.98
C HIS A 133 5.00 -4.97 -6.65
N ALA A 134 5.93 -4.04 -6.69
CA ALA A 134 6.66 -3.62 -5.49
C ALA A 134 6.25 -2.25 -4.93
N ASP A 135 5.58 -1.41 -5.69
CA ASP A 135 5.32 0.00 -5.37
C ASP A 135 4.61 0.22 -4.03
N ASN A 136 3.47 -0.47 -3.80
CA ASN A 136 2.75 -0.42 -2.52
C ASN A 136 3.54 -1.08 -1.40
N ALA A 137 4.14 -2.25 -1.65
CA ALA A 137 4.93 -2.97 -0.65
C ALA A 137 6.15 -2.14 -0.21
N ALA A 138 6.89 -1.56 -1.15
CA ALA A 138 8.03 -0.71 -0.85
C ALA A 138 7.64 0.52 -0.02
N ALA A 139 6.54 1.20 -0.38
CA ALA A 139 6.04 2.32 0.41
C ALA A 139 5.69 1.90 1.84
N SER A 140 5.02 0.76 2.02
CA SER A 140 4.68 0.24 3.35
C SER A 140 5.91 -0.22 4.13
N VAL A 141 6.97 -0.71 3.47
CA VAL A 141 8.23 -1.12 4.13
C VAL A 141 9.08 0.07 4.57
N TYR A 142 9.31 1.03 3.66
CA TYR A 142 10.32 2.07 3.87
C TYR A 142 9.76 3.42 4.32
N GLY A 143 8.44 3.64 4.16
CA GLY A 143 7.86 4.98 4.35
C GLY A 143 8.26 5.96 3.24
N GLY A 144 7.81 7.20 3.36
CA GLY A 144 8.13 8.28 2.42
C GLY A 144 7.59 8.05 1.01
N ILE A 145 8.32 8.55 0.03
CA ILE A 145 8.12 8.26 -1.39
C ILE A 145 9.09 7.14 -1.78
N VAL A 146 8.65 6.23 -2.63
CA VAL A 146 9.53 5.17 -3.15
C VAL A 146 9.51 5.16 -4.68
N ILE A 147 10.69 4.85 -5.25
CA ILE A 147 10.79 4.39 -6.63
C ILE A 147 11.10 2.91 -6.56
N ALA A 148 10.19 2.08 -7.03
CA ALA A 148 10.31 0.64 -7.06
C ALA A 148 10.52 0.15 -8.50
N TRP A 149 11.29 -0.92 -8.66
CA TRP A 149 11.51 -1.57 -9.95
C TRP A 149 11.77 -3.05 -9.77
N GLN A 150 11.71 -3.79 -10.84
CA GLN A 150 12.02 -5.21 -10.88
C GLN A 150 13.19 -5.46 -11.84
N ASP A 151 14.19 -6.20 -11.38
CA ASP A 151 15.31 -6.65 -12.17
C ASP A 151 15.36 -8.19 -12.16
N GLY A 152 14.92 -8.76 -13.27
CA GLY A 152 14.72 -10.21 -13.34
C GLY A 152 13.61 -10.69 -12.39
N LYS A 153 13.99 -11.36 -11.29
CA LYS A 153 13.09 -11.80 -10.23
C LYS A 153 13.18 -10.95 -8.97
N ASP A 154 14.14 -10.05 -8.92
CA ASP A 154 14.46 -9.29 -7.73
C ASP A 154 13.67 -7.97 -7.75
N TYR A 155 12.90 -7.73 -6.69
CA TYR A 155 12.23 -6.46 -6.45
C TYR A 155 13.15 -5.54 -5.67
N GLN A 156 13.28 -4.31 -6.15
CA GLN A 156 14.14 -3.30 -5.56
C GLN A 156 13.39 -2.00 -5.40
N ALA A 157 13.79 -1.19 -4.44
CA ALA A 157 13.27 0.17 -4.29
C ALA A 157 14.30 1.09 -3.65
N ILE A 158 14.15 2.38 -3.91
CA ILE A 158 14.81 3.44 -3.17
C ILE A 158 13.75 4.32 -2.52
N ARG A 159 14.04 4.76 -1.28
CA ARG A 159 13.22 5.73 -0.57
C ARG A 159 13.73 7.14 -0.84
N LEU A 160 12.79 8.05 -1.04
CA LEU A 160 13.03 9.49 -1.21
C LEU A 160 12.29 10.27 -0.12
N GLU A 161 12.87 11.42 0.29
CA GLU A 161 12.19 12.32 1.20
C GLU A 161 11.13 13.13 0.45
N PRO A 162 9.86 13.11 0.92
CA PRO A 162 8.83 13.96 0.36
C PRO A 162 9.08 15.44 0.69
N HIS A 163 8.73 16.33 -0.24
CA HIS A 163 8.77 17.75 0.03
C HIS A 163 7.81 18.10 1.18
N GLU A 164 8.21 18.99 2.07
CA GLU A 164 7.48 19.34 3.31
C GLU A 164 6.09 19.95 3.08
N GLU A 165 5.86 20.58 1.93
CA GLU A 165 4.56 21.15 1.56
C GLU A 165 3.54 20.11 1.06
N LEU A 166 3.93 18.85 0.93
CA LEU A 166 3.00 17.83 0.47
C LEU A 166 2.00 17.45 1.57
N ALA A 167 0.74 17.76 1.32
CA ALA A 167 -0.37 17.41 2.21
C ALA A 167 -1.42 16.59 1.45
N PRO A 168 -1.27 15.26 1.40
CA PRO A 168 -2.21 14.41 0.67
C PRO A 168 -3.59 14.43 1.29
N LEU A 169 -4.60 14.52 0.42
CA LEU A 169 -6.01 14.35 0.73
C LEU A 169 -6.53 13.19 -0.11
N VAL A 170 -7.06 12.16 0.54
CA VAL A 170 -7.64 11.00 -0.15
C VAL A 170 -9.16 11.03 -0.08
N PHE A 171 -9.80 10.60 -1.14
CA PHE A 171 -11.26 10.51 -1.27
C PHE A 171 -11.61 9.04 -1.48
N VAL A 172 -12.08 8.41 -0.42
CA VAL A 172 -12.36 6.98 -0.38
C VAL A 172 -13.83 6.78 -0.75
N PRO A 173 -14.14 6.10 -1.89
CA PRO A 173 -15.53 5.83 -2.25
C PRO A 173 -16.10 4.65 -1.47
N ASP A 174 -17.42 4.58 -1.40
CA ASP A 174 -18.13 3.45 -0.78
C ASP A 174 -18.00 2.15 -1.59
N THR A 175 -17.72 2.28 -2.90
CA THR A 175 -17.55 1.14 -3.82
C THR A 175 -16.18 0.48 -3.66
N GLU A 176 -16.15 -0.85 -3.77
CA GLU A 176 -14.94 -1.66 -3.75
C GLU A 176 -14.50 -2.00 -5.18
N SER A 177 -13.19 -2.22 -5.38
CA SER A 177 -12.62 -2.67 -6.65
C SER A 177 -11.41 -3.56 -6.42
N GLU A 178 -11.42 -4.73 -7.04
CA GLU A 178 -10.26 -5.63 -6.98
C GLU A 178 -9.20 -5.21 -8.00
N THR A 179 -7.95 -5.11 -7.57
CA THR A 179 -6.79 -4.75 -8.42
C THR A 179 -6.68 -5.65 -9.66
N LYS A 180 -6.93 -6.95 -9.51
CA LYS A 180 -6.86 -7.90 -10.62
C LYS A 180 -7.86 -7.58 -11.73
N THR A 181 -9.08 -7.21 -11.37
CA THR A 181 -10.14 -6.85 -12.32
C THR A 181 -9.78 -5.58 -13.08
N THR A 182 -9.29 -4.55 -12.40
CA THR A 182 -8.93 -3.27 -13.02
C THR A 182 -7.64 -3.35 -13.82
N ARG A 183 -6.70 -4.24 -13.46
CA ARG A 183 -5.50 -4.50 -14.26
C ARG A 183 -5.85 -5.17 -15.60
N GLY A 184 -6.87 -6.01 -15.64
CA GLY A 184 -7.39 -6.62 -16.86
C GLY A 184 -8.01 -5.66 -17.89
N LEU A 185 -8.25 -4.39 -17.49
CA LEU A 185 -8.72 -3.34 -18.40
C LEU A 185 -7.59 -2.64 -19.19
N LEU A 186 -6.34 -2.87 -18.80
CA LEU A 186 -5.20 -2.22 -19.43
C LEU A 186 -4.87 -2.89 -20.77
N PRO A 187 -4.48 -2.10 -21.79
CA PRO A 187 -4.07 -2.65 -23.07
C PRO A 187 -2.71 -3.36 -22.97
N GLU A 188 -2.51 -4.38 -23.76
CA GLU A 188 -1.21 -5.06 -23.86
C GLU A 188 -0.13 -4.20 -24.54
N GLN A 189 -0.52 -3.20 -25.32
CA GLN A 189 0.37 -2.30 -26.05
C GLN A 189 -0.14 -0.87 -25.99
N VAL A 190 0.78 0.08 -25.91
CA VAL A 190 0.47 1.51 -25.95
C VAL A 190 1.24 2.20 -27.08
N PRO A 191 0.74 3.31 -27.65
CA PRO A 191 1.48 4.10 -28.62
C PRO A 191 2.82 4.58 -28.06
N LEU A 192 3.87 4.60 -28.88
CA LEU A 192 5.19 5.10 -28.47
C LEU A 192 5.13 6.55 -27.95
N SER A 193 4.23 7.37 -28.49
CA SER A 193 3.99 8.74 -28.00
C SER A 193 3.52 8.77 -26.54
N ASP A 194 2.68 7.81 -26.11
CA ASP A 194 2.18 7.74 -24.76
C ASP A 194 3.23 7.16 -23.80
N ALA A 195 4.03 6.20 -24.27
CA ALA A 195 5.19 5.72 -23.52
C ALA A 195 6.22 6.84 -23.30
N ALA A 196 6.55 7.61 -24.34
CA ALA A 196 7.46 8.75 -24.22
C ALA A 196 6.91 9.86 -23.31
N PHE A 197 5.59 10.12 -23.39
CA PHE A 197 4.92 11.04 -22.48
C PHE A 197 5.04 10.56 -21.03
N ALA A 198 4.72 9.30 -20.76
CA ALA A 198 4.79 8.72 -19.42
C ALA A 198 6.22 8.79 -18.85
N ALA A 199 7.24 8.42 -19.62
CA ALA A 199 8.64 8.51 -19.20
C ALA A 199 9.02 9.93 -18.75
N GLY A 200 8.67 10.96 -19.56
CA GLY A 200 8.95 12.35 -19.19
C GLY A 200 8.13 12.83 -17.98
N ARG A 201 6.87 12.38 -17.85
CA ARG A 201 6.02 12.76 -16.72
C ARG A 201 6.44 12.04 -15.43
N SER A 202 6.87 10.79 -15.48
CA SER A 202 7.40 10.08 -14.30
C SER A 202 8.65 10.74 -13.75
N ALA A 203 9.59 11.14 -14.62
CA ALA A 203 10.77 11.87 -14.18
C ALA A 203 10.39 13.23 -13.54
N LEU A 204 9.43 13.95 -14.15
CA LEU A 204 8.93 15.21 -13.59
C LEU A 204 8.18 15.00 -12.27
N ALA A 205 7.42 13.91 -12.12
CA ALA A 205 6.70 13.58 -10.89
C ALA A 205 7.66 13.37 -9.72
N VAL A 206 8.77 12.66 -9.92
CA VAL A 206 9.80 12.48 -8.89
C VAL A 206 10.35 13.83 -8.43
N TYR A 207 10.73 14.69 -9.37
CA TYR A 207 11.22 16.04 -9.04
C TYR A 207 10.14 16.87 -8.30
N ALA A 208 8.89 16.81 -8.77
CA ALA A 208 7.78 17.52 -8.17
C ALA A 208 7.47 17.06 -6.74
N LEU A 209 7.52 15.76 -6.48
CA LEU A 209 7.26 15.17 -5.17
C LEU A 209 8.36 15.46 -4.15
N THR A 210 9.60 15.68 -4.60
CA THR A 210 10.76 15.84 -3.71
C THR A 210 11.31 17.24 -3.63
N THR A 211 11.09 18.08 -4.66
CA THR A 211 11.81 19.36 -4.80
C THR A 211 10.89 20.53 -5.10
N ASP A 212 9.95 20.40 -6.05
CA ASP A 212 9.08 21.52 -6.47
C ASP A 212 7.62 21.08 -6.68
N PRO A 213 6.79 21.10 -5.63
CA PRO A 213 5.38 20.67 -5.72
C PRO A 213 4.52 21.46 -6.73
N TRP A 214 4.99 22.61 -7.22
CA TRP A 214 4.29 23.37 -8.27
C TRP A 214 4.20 22.60 -9.59
N LEU A 215 5.07 21.63 -9.78
CA LEU A 215 5.11 20.77 -10.97
C LEU A 215 4.30 19.46 -10.84
N LEU A 216 3.59 19.25 -9.71
CA LEU A 216 2.78 18.05 -9.50
C LEU A 216 1.67 17.91 -10.54
N LEU A 217 0.95 19.01 -10.86
CA LEU A 217 -0.15 18.92 -11.83
C LEU A 217 0.29 18.39 -13.19
N PRO A 218 1.33 18.94 -13.85
CA PRO A 218 1.86 18.35 -15.07
C PRO A 218 2.61 17.04 -14.83
N GLY A 219 3.32 16.88 -13.71
CA GLY A 219 4.12 15.68 -13.39
C GLY A 219 3.26 14.43 -13.25
N THR A 220 2.09 14.53 -12.64
CA THR A 220 1.18 13.41 -12.39
C THR A 220 0.18 13.14 -13.52
N ALA A 221 0.36 13.76 -14.69
CA ALA A 221 -0.48 13.48 -15.86
C ALA A 221 -0.17 12.09 -16.42
N ASP A 222 -1.20 11.28 -16.62
CA ASP A 222 -1.10 9.89 -17.04
C ASP A 222 -1.75 9.64 -18.40
N ARG A 223 -1.20 8.66 -19.14
CA ARG A 223 -1.74 8.11 -20.38
C ARG A 223 -1.66 6.59 -20.44
N LEU A 224 -1.23 5.92 -19.34
CA LEU A 224 -0.98 4.49 -19.36
C LEU A 224 -2.05 3.67 -18.66
N HIS A 225 -2.73 4.22 -17.63
CA HIS A 225 -3.57 3.34 -16.82
C HIS A 225 -4.90 3.93 -16.37
N GLN A 226 -5.00 5.21 -16.02
CA GLN A 226 -6.20 5.75 -15.38
C GLN A 226 -7.40 5.79 -16.35
N GLU A 227 -7.17 6.27 -17.58
CA GLU A 227 -8.24 6.40 -18.56
C GLU A 227 -8.84 5.05 -18.95
N TYR A 228 -8.03 4.01 -19.04
CA TYR A 228 -8.51 2.66 -19.32
C TYR A 228 -9.37 2.08 -18.20
N ARG A 229 -9.23 2.59 -16.99
CA ARG A 229 -10.03 2.20 -15.82
C ARG A 229 -11.32 3.01 -15.66
N ARG A 230 -11.50 4.10 -16.42
CA ARG A 230 -12.70 4.96 -16.37
C ARG A 230 -14.02 4.18 -16.45
N PRO A 231 -14.19 3.15 -17.30
CA PRO A 231 -15.44 2.39 -17.33
C PRO A 231 -15.76 1.65 -16.04
N ALA A 232 -14.76 1.27 -15.26
CA ALA A 232 -14.96 0.55 -13.99
C ALA A 232 -15.41 1.48 -12.85
N PHE A 233 -14.92 2.72 -12.83
CA PHE A 233 -15.28 3.70 -11.79
C PHE A 233 -15.37 5.13 -12.33
N PRO A 234 -16.46 5.39 -13.06
CA PRO A 234 -16.64 6.70 -13.72
C PRO A 234 -16.69 7.87 -12.73
N ALA A 235 -17.26 7.68 -11.53
CA ALA A 235 -17.30 8.73 -10.50
C ALA A 235 -15.91 9.13 -10.02
N THR A 236 -15.00 8.16 -9.81
CA THR A 236 -13.60 8.42 -9.48
C THR A 236 -12.92 9.29 -10.53
N MET A 237 -13.10 8.93 -11.81
CA MET A 237 -12.49 9.68 -12.91
C MET A 237 -13.12 11.07 -13.09
N ALA A 238 -14.43 11.22 -12.84
CA ALA A 238 -15.07 12.53 -12.84
C ALA A 238 -14.50 13.45 -11.75
N LEU A 239 -14.25 12.90 -10.53
CA LEU A 239 -13.63 13.67 -9.46
C LEU A 239 -12.18 14.06 -9.81
N VAL A 240 -11.40 13.13 -10.38
CA VAL A 240 -10.04 13.44 -10.87
C VAL A 240 -10.07 14.58 -11.90
N ASP A 241 -10.97 14.50 -12.90
CA ASP A 241 -11.09 15.52 -13.94
C ASP A 241 -11.48 16.89 -13.36
N SER A 242 -12.45 16.92 -12.44
CA SER A 242 -12.91 18.14 -11.76
C SER A 242 -11.78 18.82 -10.98
N LEU A 243 -11.07 18.05 -10.12
CA LEU A 243 -9.97 18.58 -9.34
C LEU A 243 -8.82 19.06 -10.23
N ARG A 244 -8.44 18.29 -11.25
CA ARG A 244 -7.40 18.70 -12.20
C ARG A 244 -7.80 19.92 -13.03
N GLY A 245 -9.07 20.02 -13.41
CA GLY A 245 -9.65 21.19 -14.09
C GLY A 245 -9.57 22.47 -13.22
N ALA A 246 -9.65 22.32 -11.91
CA ALA A 246 -9.45 23.39 -10.93
C ALA A 246 -7.96 23.65 -10.59
N GLY A 247 -7.02 22.99 -11.27
CA GLY A 247 -5.57 23.17 -11.06
C GLY A 247 -5.00 22.39 -9.86
N ILE A 248 -5.77 21.45 -9.27
CA ILE A 248 -5.32 20.61 -8.17
C ILE A 248 -4.73 19.32 -8.73
N PRO A 249 -3.47 18.96 -8.38
CA PRO A 249 -2.93 17.66 -8.71
C PRO A 249 -3.77 16.57 -8.07
N ALA A 250 -4.46 15.76 -8.89
CA ALA A 250 -5.31 14.67 -8.46
C ALA A 250 -5.13 13.47 -9.41
N MET A 251 -5.17 12.28 -8.85
CA MET A 251 -5.00 11.03 -9.57
C MET A 251 -5.67 9.87 -8.85
N VAL A 252 -5.83 8.76 -9.55
CA VAL A 252 -6.30 7.51 -8.96
C VAL A 252 -5.22 6.94 -8.05
N SER A 253 -5.57 6.55 -6.84
CA SER A 253 -4.68 5.89 -5.88
C SER A 253 -4.55 4.39 -6.23
N GLY A 254 -3.34 3.96 -6.58
CA GLY A 254 -3.07 2.59 -6.99
C GLY A 254 -3.92 2.15 -8.19
N ALA A 255 -4.64 1.05 -8.02
CA ALA A 255 -5.60 0.56 -9.01
C ALA A 255 -6.98 1.24 -8.92
N GLY A 256 -7.20 2.08 -7.94
CA GLY A 256 -8.46 2.73 -7.62
C GLY A 256 -9.32 1.89 -6.66
N PRO A 257 -10.56 2.35 -6.37
CA PRO A 257 -11.23 3.54 -6.88
C PRO A 257 -10.98 4.84 -6.07
N THR A 258 -10.14 4.84 -5.04
CA THR A 258 -9.79 6.05 -4.27
C THR A 258 -9.09 7.09 -5.16
N VAL A 259 -9.39 8.35 -4.95
CA VAL A 259 -8.65 9.48 -5.51
C VAL A 259 -7.69 10.02 -4.45
N ILE A 260 -6.45 10.31 -4.83
CA ILE A 260 -5.53 11.11 -4.04
C ILE A 260 -5.30 12.45 -4.73
N ALA A 261 -5.28 13.52 -3.93
CA ALA A 261 -5.01 14.87 -4.39
C ALA A 261 -4.03 15.59 -3.48
N PHE A 262 -3.36 16.59 -4.03
CA PHE A 262 -2.41 17.45 -3.30
C PHE A 262 -2.85 18.91 -3.43
N PRO A 263 -3.93 19.31 -2.74
CA PRO A 263 -4.39 20.70 -2.75
C PRO A 263 -3.43 21.58 -1.96
N ARG A 264 -3.06 22.72 -2.52
CA ARG A 264 -2.20 23.68 -1.83
C ARG A 264 -2.91 24.29 -0.64
N GLY A 265 -2.23 24.32 0.51
CA GLY A 265 -2.81 24.80 1.75
C GLY A 265 -4.01 23.96 2.23
N GLY A 266 -4.22 22.77 1.67
CA GLY A 266 -5.31 21.87 2.05
C GLY A 266 -6.71 22.32 1.60
N HIS A 267 -6.82 23.35 0.75
CA HIS A 267 -8.11 23.89 0.30
C HIS A 267 -8.59 23.23 -0.99
N LEU A 268 -9.85 22.76 -0.95
CA LEU A 268 -10.58 22.27 -2.11
C LEU A 268 -11.46 23.41 -2.68
N PRO A 269 -11.80 23.36 -3.98
CA PRO A 269 -12.83 24.22 -4.54
C PRO A 269 -14.18 23.95 -3.87
N ASP A 270 -14.94 25.01 -3.57
CA ASP A 270 -16.30 24.88 -3.01
C ASP A 270 -17.27 24.08 -3.91
N GLU A 271 -16.96 24.01 -5.20
CA GLU A 271 -17.77 23.35 -6.24
C GLU A 271 -17.40 21.86 -6.45
N ALA A 272 -16.39 21.32 -5.71
CA ALA A 272 -16.01 19.92 -5.86
C ALA A 272 -17.15 18.99 -5.40
N ASP A 273 -17.71 18.22 -6.31
CA ASP A 273 -18.71 17.20 -5.96
C ASP A 273 -18.02 15.99 -5.33
N LEU A 274 -18.12 15.89 -4.01
CA LEU A 274 -17.59 14.78 -3.22
C LEU A 274 -18.64 13.71 -2.90
N SER A 275 -19.82 13.77 -3.55
CA SER A 275 -20.90 12.80 -3.31
C SER A 275 -20.42 11.36 -3.52
N GLY A 276 -20.60 10.50 -2.52
CA GLY A 276 -20.15 9.11 -2.55
C GLY A 276 -18.67 8.91 -2.21
N PHE A 277 -17.98 9.96 -1.74
CA PHE A 277 -16.60 9.88 -1.27
C PHE A 277 -16.47 10.37 0.17
N THR A 278 -15.68 9.66 0.96
CA THR A 278 -15.26 10.11 2.29
C THR A 278 -13.88 10.74 2.20
N PRO A 279 -13.73 12.06 2.43
CA PRO A 279 -12.44 12.72 2.43
C PRO A 279 -11.65 12.38 3.71
N MET A 280 -10.35 12.13 3.56
CA MET A 280 -9.43 11.87 4.66
C MET A 280 -8.12 12.62 4.41
N ALA A 281 -7.73 13.52 5.32
CA ALA A 281 -6.40 14.10 5.32
C ALA A 281 -5.44 13.11 5.99
N LEU A 282 -4.52 12.56 5.22
CA LEU A 282 -3.55 11.58 5.70
C LEU A 282 -2.15 12.18 5.58
N PRO A 283 -1.39 12.32 6.69
CA PRO A 283 0.00 12.73 6.57
C PRO A 283 0.80 11.65 5.82
N ILE A 284 1.93 12.05 5.25
CA ILE A 284 2.87 11.08 4.68
C ILE A 284 3.57 10.38 5.84
N ASP A 285 3.50 9.04 5.87
CA ASP A 285 4.28 8.25 6.81
C ASP A 285 5.76 8.26 6.40
N GLN A 286 6.65 8.50 7.37
CA GLN A 286 8.08 8.59 7.12
C GLN A 286 8.86 7.35 7.56
N GLY A 287 8.24 6.50 8.36
CA GLY A 287 8.93 5.41 9.07
C GLY A 287 8.76 4.04 8.42
N GLY A 288 7.67 3.82 7.69
CA GLY A 288 7.33 2.51 7.17
C GLY A 288 6.92 1.52 8.27
N VAL A 289 7.14 0.23 8.01
CA VAL A 289 6.77 -0.84 8.93
C VAL A 289 7.58 -0.80 10.22
N VAL A 290 6.89 -0.94 11.35
CA VAL A 290 7.50 -1.02 12.70
C VAL A 290 7.14 -2.34 13.34
N VAL A 291 8.11 -2.99 13.99
CA VAL A 291 7.93 -4.25 14.71
C VAL A 291 8.39 -4.08 16.15
N GLU A 292 7.51 -4.47 17.07
CA GLU A 292 7.78 -4.43 18.50
C GLU A 292 7.58 -5.82 19.13
N PRO A 293 8.46 -6.28 20.02
CA PRO A 293 8.23 -7.52 20.73
C PRO A 293 7.04 -7.35 21.71
N ILE A 294 6.18 -8.36 21.77
CA ILE A 294 5.15 -8.45 22.78
C ILE A 294 5.49 -9.60 23.75
N GLY A 295 5.55 -9.30 25.05
CA GLY A 295 5.87 -10.29 26.07
C GLY A 295 4.87 -11.45 26.05
N GLY A 296 5.36 -12.66 26.26
CA GLY A 296 4.49 -13.75 26.67
C GLY A 296 3.84 -13.37 28.01
N SER A 297 2.54 -13.64 28.15
CA SER A 297 1.92 -13.57 29.48
C SER A 297 2.72 -14.47 30.42
N ASP A 298 3.37 -13.89 31.44
CA ASP A 298 3.92 -14.64 32.56
C ASP A 298 2.76 -15.18 33.43
N GLU A 299 1.89 -16.00 32.87
CA GLU A 299 1.04 -16.88 33.65
C GLU A 299 1.73 -18.24 33.67
N PRO A 300 2.22 -18.63 34.87
CA PRO A 300 2.68 -20.00 35.07
C PRO A 300 1.47 -20.93 34.97
N VAL A 301 1.60 -21.98 34.16
CA VAL A 301 0.69 -23.14 34.09
C VAL A 301 0.82 -23.92 35.37
#